data_631b1d0e212c00ba56b12fb8682d536b
#
_entry.id   631b1d0e212c00ba56b12fb8682d536b
#
_cell.length_a   1.000
_cell.length_b   1.000
_cell.length_c   1.000
_cell.angle_alpha   90.00
_cell.angle_beta   90.00
_cell.angle_gamma   90.00
#
_symmetry.space_group_name_H-M   'P 1'
#
loop_
_entity.id
_entity.type
_entity.pdbx_description
1 polymer ?
#
loop_
_entity_poly.entity_id
_entity_poly.type
_entity_poly.pdbx_seq_one_letter_code
_entity_poly.pdbx_strand_id
1 'polypeptide(L)'
;MSISIRRLTISLLLVAMATSTQAQMKFFTLQKDSVALFRGFAVSFDLAGAGMLMLSDYGQYEAALRVNLHDEWFPIVEAGLGKATHDDDVTRLYYSTSAPYFKIGIDKNMLRDKHGPNRLYLGVRYGFTSYKIDIARPDFVDPVWQWDTGFGLHDVACKYHWAEILIGIDAKIFGPLHLGWSVRYKQRLAHSEDGDWGKPWYVPGFGTYESKLGATFNVIIDI
;
A
#
# COMPACT_ATOMS: atom_id res chain seq x y z
N MET A 1 -19.08 -10.52 25.44
CA MET A 1 -19.61 -9.16 25.16
C MET A 1 -19.03 -8.51 23.89
N SER A 2 -17.95 -9.01 23.28
CA SER A 2 -17.33 -8.41 22.09
C SER A 2 -18.00 -8.73 20.73
N ILE A 3 -18.75 -9.84 20.64
CA ILE A 3 -19.40 -10.29 19.40
C ILE A 3 -20.61 -9.41 19.02
N SER A 4 -21.32 -8.87 20.01
CA SER A 4 -22.49 -8.02 19.79
C SER A 4 -22.11 -6.66 19.17
N ILE A 5 -21.00 -6.08 19.58
CA ILE A 5 -20.53 -4.76 19.07
C ILE A 5 -20.10 -4.89 17.59
N ARG A 6 -19.39 -5.96 17.23
CA ARG A 6 -19.02 -6.21 15.83
C ARG A 6 -20.23 -6.41 14.91
N ARG A 7 -21.27 -7.12 15.38
CA ARG A 7 -22.51 -7.28 14.62
C ARG A 7 -23.27 -5.98 14.48
N LEU A 8 -23.27 -5.15 15.53
CA LEU A 8 -23.93 -3.84 15.50
C LEU A 8 -23.23 -2.87 14.54
N THR A 9 -21.90 -2.85 14.52
CA THR A 9 -21.13 -2.00 13.59
C THR A 9 -21.29 -2.44 12.14
N ILE A 10 -21.32 -3.73 11.86
CA ILE A 10 -21.55 -4.26 10.51
C ILE A 10 -22.98 -3.95 10.05
N SER A 11 -23.99 -4.07 10.93
CA SER A 11 -25.38 -3.71 10.63
C SER A 11 -25.54 -2.22 10.36
N LEU A 12 -24.87 -1.37 11.15
CA LEU A 12 -24.90 0.09 10.96
C LEU A 12 -24.24 0.50 9.64
N LEU A 13 -23.14 -0.16 9.27
CA LEU A 13 -22.45 0.04 8.00
C LEU A 13 -23.32 -0.40 6.81
N LEU A 14 -24.02 -1.54 6.92
CA LEU A 14 -24.94 -2.03 5.90
C LEU A 14 -26.16 -1.12 5.76
N VAL A 15 -26.72 -0.59 6.84
CA VAL A 15 -27.82 0.37 6.82
C VAL A 15 -27.36 1.71 6.22
N ALA A 16 -26.17 2.20 6.56
CA ALA A 16 -25.60 3.40 5.96
C ALA A 16 -25.34 3.23 4.45
N MET A 17 -24.98 2.04 4.00
CA MET A 17 -24.86 1.71 2.58
C MET A 17 -26.23 1.63 1.88
N ALA A 18 -27.26 1.12 2.55
CA ALA A 18 -28.62 1.00 1.99
C ALA A 18 -29.36 2.33 1.85
N THR A 19 -29.12 3.28 2.76
CA THR A 19 -29.73 4.62 2.68
C THR A 19 -29.08 5.55 1.65
N SER A 20 -27.92 5.17 1.13
CA SER A 20 -27.18 5.96 0.14
C SER A 20 -27.50 5.62 -1.33
N THR A 21 -28.51 4.77 -1.61
CA THR A 21 -28.84 4.36 -2.98
C THR A 21 -29.22 5.49 -3.92
N GLN A 22 -29.81 6.58 -3.42
CA GLN A 22 -30.05 7.78 -4.23
C GLN A 22 -28.81 8.67 -4.40
N ALA A 23 -27.87 8.65 -3.43
CA ALA A 23 -26.61 9.36 -3.55
C ALA A 23 -25.62 8.61 -4.44
N GLN A 24 -25.70 7.28 -4.50
CA GLN A 24 -24.83 6.45 -5.35
C GLN A 24 -25.01 6.72 -6.85
N MET A 25 -26.22 7.03 -7.30
CA MET A 25 -26.44 7.36 -8.73
C MET A 25 -25.76 8.68 -9.14
N LYS A 26 -25.61 9.64 -8.22
CA LYS A 26 -24.90 10.90 -8.52
C LYS A 26 -23.37 10.77 -8.44
N PHE A 27 -22.85 9.77 -7.75
CA PHE A 27 -21.40 9.57 -7.61
C PHE A 27 -20.74 9.09 -8.91
N PHE A 28 -21.48 8.37 -9.75
CA PHE A 28 -21.03 7.84 -11.04
C PHE A 28 -21.60 8.58 -12.26
N THR A 29 -22.34 9.68 -12.08
CA THR A 29 -22.73 10.50 -13.22
C THR A 29 -21.51 11.20 -13.79
N LEU A 30 -21.04 10.72 -14.93
CA LEU A 30 -20.09 11.45 -15.76
C LEU A 30 -20.75 12.77 -16.19
N GLN A 31 -20.04 13.85 -16.02
CA GLN A 31 -20.49 15.15 -16.52
C GLN A 31 -20.64 15.04 -18.03
N LYS A 32 -21.84 15.30 -18.55
CA LYS A 32 -22.12 15.19 -19.98
C LYS A 32 -21.52 16.42 -20.69
N ASP A 33 -20.28 16.29 -21.04
CA ASP A 33 -19.54 17.24 -21.87
C ASP A 33 -19.07 16.56 -23.17
N SER A 34 -18.38 17.30 -24.03
CA SER A 34 -17.88 16.83 -25.31
C SER A 34 -16.52 16.07 -25.22
N VAL A 35 -16.04 15.80 -24.00
CA VAL A 35 -14.73 15.15 -23.78
C VAL A 35 -14.86 13.64 -23.88
N ALA A 36 -13.90 12.99 -24.56
CA ALA A 36 -13.90 11.54 -24.71
C ALA A 36 -13.80 10.82 -23.37
N LEU A 37 -14.50 9.67 -23.24
CA LEU A 37 -14.47 8.85 -22.03
C LEU A 37 -13.04 8.33 -21.74
N PHE A 38 -12.35 7.81 -22.74
CA PHE A 38 -10.99 7.36 -22.61
C PHE A 38 -10.03 8.47 -23.03
N ARG A 39 -9.09 8.80 -22.14
CA ARG A 39 -8.16 9.93 -22.28
C ARG A 39 -6.69 9.51 -22.28
N GLY A 40 -6.39 8.20 -22.25
CA GLY A 40 -5.05 7.66 -22.27
C GLY A 40 -4.66 6.90 -21.02
N PHE A 41 -3.38 6.64 -20.91
CA PHE A 41 -2.77 5.93 -19.79
C PHE A 41 -1.76 6.84 -19.10
N ALA A 42 -1.45 6.53 -17.85
CA ALA A 42 -0.32 7.11 -17.15
C ALA A 42 0.50 5.98 -16.50
N VAL A 43 1.81 6.06 -16.63
CA VAL A 43 2.74 5.18 -15.94
C VAL A 43 3.44 5.99 -14.86
N SER A 44 3.55 5.45 -13.67
CA SER A 44 4.24 6.10 -12.57
C SER A 44 5.23 5.19 -11.86
N PHE A 45 6.25 5.82 -11.25
CA PHE A 45 7.26 5.14 -10.46
C PHE A 45 7.49 5.90 -9.15
N ASP A 46 7.52 5.18 -8.01
CA ASP A 46 7.72 5.76 -6.68
C ASP A 46 9.21 5.97 -6.38
N LEU A 47 9.62 7.22 -6.35
CA LEU A 47 10.99 7.61 -6.00
C LEU A 47 11.24 7.57 -4.49
N ALA A 48 10.22 7.84 -3.67
CA ALA A 48 10.39 7.84 -2.22
C ALA A 48 10.69 6.44 -1.70
N GLY A 49 9.92 5.45 -2.13
CA GLY A 49 10.17 4.05 -1.79
C GLY A 49 11.51 3.53 -2.28
N ALA A 50 11.91 3.92 -3.51
CA ALA A 50 13.22 3.58 -4.06
C ALA A 50 14.37 4.25 -3.29
N GLY A 51 14.20 5.52 -2.88
CA GLY A 51 15.16 6.24 -2.06
C GLY A 51 15.35 5.63 -0.68
N MET A 52 14.27 5.13 -0.08
CA MET A 52 14.36 4.44 1.21
C MET A 52 15.22 3.18 1.17
N LEU A 53 15.24 2.43 0.05
CA LEU A 53 16.14 1.29 -0.13
C LEU A 53 17.63 1.65 -0.10
N MET A 54 17.96 2.90 -0.41
CA MET A 54 19.34 3.39 -0.40
C MET A 54 19.75 3.99 0.95
N LEU A 55 18.78 4.46 1.73
CA LEU A 55 19.01 5.25 2.96
C LEU A 55 18.56 4.52 4.23
N SER A 56 17.88 3.37 4.12
CA SER A 56 17.26 2.67 5.23
C SER A 56 17.35 1.15 5.04
N ASP A 57 17.17 0.42 6.13
CA ASP A 57 17.12 -1.04 6.16
C ASP A 57 15.90 -1.62 5.45
N TYR A 58 14.97 -0.77 4.99
CA TYR A 58 13.78 -1.18 4.28
C TYR A 58 13.37 -0.16 3.23
N GLY A 59 12.71 -0.63 2.18
CA GLY A 59 12.15 0.19 1.12
C GLY A 59 11.48 -0.65 0.06
N GLN A 60 11.05 0.00 -1.00
CA GLN A 60 10.33 -0.67 -2.06
C GLN A 60 10.52 0.00 -3.41
N TYR A 61 10.51 -0.79 -4.47
CA TYR A 61 10.29 -0.30 -5.82
C TYR A 61 8.82 -0.49 -6.16
N GLU A 62 8.14 0.55 -6.57
CA GLU A 62 6.73 0.49 -6.95
C GLU A 62 6.53 1.19 -8.29
N ALA A 63 5.86 0.51 -9.20
CA ALA A 63 5.41 1.07 -10.47
C ALA A 63 3.89 0.92 -10.57
N ALA A 64 3.23 1.87 -11.21
CA ALA A 64 1.80 1.83 -11.42
C ALA A 64 1.41 2.17 -12.85
N LEU A 65 0.32 1.54 -13.29
CA LEU A 65 -0.39 1.86 -14.52
C LEU A 65 -1.77 2.37 -14.17
N ARG A 66 -2.08 3.57 -14.62
CA ARG A 66 -3.34 4.26 -14.41
C ARG A 66 -4.03 4.49 -15.74
N VAL A 67 -5.33 4.23 -15.78
CA VAL A 67 -6.18 4.53 -16.94
C VAL A 67 -6.92 5.83 -16.68
N ASN A 68 -6.89 6.77 -17.61
CA ASN A 68 -7.63 8.02 -17.50
C ASN A 68 -9.02 7.88 -18.15
N LEU A 69 -10.06 7.93 -17.31
CA LEU A 69 -11.44 7.92 -17.74
C LEU A 69 -12.07 9.30 -17.47
N HIS A 70 -12.19 10.09 -18.54
CA HIS A 70 -12.86 11.39 -18.55
C HIS A 70 -12.21 12.44 -17.62
N ASP A 71 -10.91 12.27 -17.28
CA ASP A 71 -10.19 13.09 -16.31
C ASP A 71 -10.83 13.12 -14.90
N GLU A 72 -11.83 12.29 -14.67
CA GLU A 72 -12.53 12.18 -13.39
C GLU A 72 -12.17 10.91 -12.62
N TRP A 73 -12.15 9.77 -13.32
CA TRP A 73 -11.90 8.47 -12.71
C TRP A 73 -10.62 7.83 -13.26
N PHE A 74 -9.85 7.28 -12.36
CA PHE A 74 -8.55 6.70 -12.69
C PHE A 74 -8.42 5.31 -12.06
N PRO A 75 -8.94 4.25 -12.72
CA PRO A 75 -8.56 2.89 -12.36
C PRO A 75 -7.05 2.71 -12.41
N ILE A 76 -6.49 2.02 -11.42
CA ILE A 76 -5.04 1.88 -11.27
C ILE A 76 -4.69 0.47 -10.79
N VAL A 77 -3.59 -0.04 -11.30
CA VAL A 77 -2.90 -1.21 -10.79
C VAL A 77 -1.47 -0.82 -10.42
N GLU A 78 -1.03 -1.26 -9.26
CA GLU A 78 0.32 -1.02 -8.76
C GLU A 78 0.99 -2.37 -8.52
N ALA A 79 2.26 -2.47 -8.88
CA ALA A 79 3.09 -3.64 -8.61
C ALA A 79 4.44 -3.18 -8.09
N GLY A 80 4.97 -3.90 -7.12
CA GLY A 80 6.26 -3.53 -6.55
C GLY A 80 7.00 -4.70 -5.93
N LEU A 81 8.24 -4.42 -5.55
CA LEU A 81 9.13 -5.29 -4.79
C LEU A 81 9.47 -4.58 -3.48
N GLY A 82 9.06 -5.15 -2.36
CA GLY A 82 9.44 -4.67 -1.04
C GLY A 82 10.62 -5.48 -0.52
N LYS A 83 11.59 -4.80 0.08
CA LYS A 83 12.76 -5.42 0.69
C LYS A 83 13.01 -4.80 2.05
N ALA A 84 13.36 -5.64 3.01
CA ALA A 84 13.86 -5.22 4.31
C ALA A 84 14.96 -6.16 4.78
N THR A 85 15.98 -5.59 5.39
CA THR A 85 17.05 -6.32 6.05
C THR A 85 17.45 -5.50 7.27
N HIS A 86 17.22 -6.05 8.45
CA HIS A 86 17.49 -5.34 9.70
C HIS A 86 18.28 -6.25 10.63
N ASP A 87 19.32 -5.71 11.22
CA ASP A 87 20.12 -6.35 12.27
C ASP A 87 20.01 -5.49 13.53
N ASP A 88 19.40 -6.04 14.56
CA ASP A 88 19.22 -5.37 15.84
C ASP A 88 20.41 -5.63 16.75
N ASP A 89 21.26 -4.63 16.93
CA ASP A 89 22.47 -4.71 17.78
C ASP A 89 22.19 -5.06 19.24
N VAL A 90 20.96 -4.79 19.73
CA VAL A 90 20.57 -5.03 21.13
C VAL A 90 20.10 -6.47 21.34
N THR A 91 19.19 -6.92 20.50
CA THR A 91 18.60 -8.27 20.59
C THR A 91 19.41 -9.30 19.79
N ARG A 92 20.30 -8.85 18.92
CA ARG A 92 21.03 -9.64 17.91
C ARG A 92 20.10 -10.46 17.02
N LEU A 93 18.91 -9.94 16.76
CA LEU A 93 17.97 -10.54 15.84
C LEU A 93 18.21 -9.99 14.44
N TYR A 94 18.54 -10.88 13.53
CA TYR A 94 18.58 -10.60 12.11
C TYR A 94 17.21 -10.88 11.50
N TYR A 95 16.67 -9.92 10.77
CA TYR A 95 15.41 -10.03 10.03
C TYR A 95 15.65 -9.75 8.55
N SER A 96 15.17 -10.61 7.69
CA SER A 96 15.23 -10.40 6.24
C SER A 96 13.94 -10.82 5.55
N THR A 97 13.53 -10.01 4.59
CA THR A 97 12.41 -10.31 3.68
C THR A 97 12.59 -9.62 2.35
N SER A 98 12.15 -10.27 1.28
CA SER A 98 12.09 -9.67 -0.06
C SER A 98 11.00 -10.36 -0.86
N ALA A 99 9.96 -9.62 -1.27
CA ALA A 99 8.89 -10.21 -2.05
C ALA A 99 8.14 -9.19 -2.90
N PRO A 100 7.49 -9.63 -3.99
CA PRO A 100 6.59 -8.83 -4.77
C PRO A 100 5.27 -8.60 -4.02
N TYR A 101 4.64 -7.47 -4.34
CA TYR A 101 3.29 -7.16 -3.92
C TYR A 101 2.51 -6.51 -5.04
N PHE A 102 1.20 -6.55 -4.92
CA PHE A 102 0.29 -6.00 -5.91
C PHE A 102 -0.82 -5.22 -5.23
N LYS A 103 -1.25 -4.14 -5.90
CA LYS A 103 -2.40 -3.36 -5.46
C LYS A 103 -3.29 -3.06 -6.65
N ILE A 104 -4.59 -3.04 -6.41
CA ILE A 104 -5.59 -2.61 -7.37
C ILE A 104 -6.48 -1.55 -6.72
N GLY A 105 -6.88 -0.57 -7.48
CA GLY A 105 -7.71 0.49 -6.93
C GLY A 105 -8.25 1.45 -7.95
N ILE A 106 -8.81 2.54 -7.44
CA ILE A 106 -9.40 3.60 -8.24
C ILE A 106 -9.18 4.94 -7.54
N ASP A 107 -8.85 5.96 -8.33
CA ASP A 107 -8.77 7.36 -7.89
C ASP A 107 -9.88 8.17 -8.50
N LYS A 108 -10.34 9.16 -7.76
CA LYS A 108 -11.29 10.17 -8.25
C LYS A 108 -10.66 11.55 -8.17
N ASN A 109 -10.69 12.28 -9.29
CA ASN A 109 -10.26 13.66 -9.31
C ASN A 109 -11.29 14.54 -8.57
N MET A 110 -10.81 15.24 -7.54
CA MET A 110 -11.63 16.10 -6.68
C MET A 110 -11.63 17.56 -7.11
N LEU A 111 -10.77 17.94 -8.07
CA LEU A 111 -10.74 19.31 -8.56
C LEU A 111 -12.06 19.67 -9.26
N ARG A 112 -12.45 20.93 -9.15
CA ARG A 112 -13.61 21.46 -9.87
C ARG A 112 -13.38 21.49 -11.38
N ASP A 113 -12.19 21.91 -11.77
CA ASP A 113 -11.71 21.81 -13.16
C ASP A 113 -11.08 20.41 -13.37
N LYS A 114 -11.89 19.51 -13.93
CA LYS A 114 -11.49 18.11 -14.16
C LYS A 114 -10.45 17.97 -15.27
N HIS A 115 -10.54 18.84 -16.28
CA HIS A 115 -9.70 18.76 -17.49
C HIS A 115 -8.45 19.60 -17.42
N GLY A 116 -8.19 20.21 -16.25
CA GLY A 116 -6.97 20.98 -15.99
C GLY A 116 -5.72 20.10 -15.97
N PRO A 117 -4.53 20.75 -16.07
CA PRO A 117 -3.27 20.03 -16.11
C PRO A 117 -2.88 19.35 -14.79
N ASN A 118 -3.42 19.84 -13.68
CA ASN A 118 -3.15 19.32 -12.34
C ASN A 118 -4.31 18.50 -11.83
N ARG A 119 -4.05 17.54 -10.93
CA ARG A 119 -5.08 16.67 -10.36
C ARG A 119 -4.93 16.64 -8.84
N LEU A 120 -6.04 16.73 -8.13
CA LEU A 120 -6.16 16.40 -6.72
C LEU A 120 -7.08 15.20 -6.63
N TYR A 121 -6.62 14.09 -6.11
CA TYR A 121 -7.39 12.87 -6.11
C TYR A 121 -7.55 12.26 -4.72
N LEU A 122 -8.70 11.64 -4.53
CA LEU A 122 -8.98 10.74 -3.43
C LEU A 122 -9.04 9.32 -4.02
N GLY A 123 -8.32 8.39 -3.43
CA GLY A 123 -8.25 7.04 -3.94
C GLY A 123 -8.41 5.97 -2.89
N VAL A 124 -8.74 4.78 -3.36
CA VAL A 124 -8.79 3.57 -2.56
C VAL A 124 -7.97 2.47 -3.23
N ARG A 125 -7.31 1.63 -2.43
CA ARG A 125 -6.51 0.50 -2.89
C ARG A 125 -6.85 -0.73 -2.08
N TYR A 126 -6.76 -1.86 -2.72
CA TYR A 126 -6.66 -3.16 -2.09
C TYR A 126 -5.31 -3.77 -2.44
N GLY A 127 -4.51 -4.06 -1.44
CA GLY A 127 -3.19 -4.62 -1.59
C GLY A 127 -3.10 -6.05 -1.06
N PHE A 128 -2.23 -6.84 -1.68
CA PHE A 128 -1.91 -8.18 -1.23
C PHE A 128 -0.48 -8.54 -1.54
N THR A 129 0.09 -9.38 -0.68
CA THR A 129 1.42 -9.98 -0.87
C THR A 129 1.46 -11.36 -0.26
N SER A 130 2.28 -12.22 -0.85
CA SER A 130 2.71 -13.49 -0.27
C SER A 130 4.23 -13.47 -0.23
N TYR A 131 4.79 -13.59 0.94
CA TYR A 131 6.22 -13.37 1.17
C TYR A 131 6.76 -14.37 2.19
N LYS A 132 8.08 -14.44 2.27
CA LYS A 132 8.80 -15.23 3.24
C LYS A 132 9.65 -14.33 4.12
N ILE A 133 9.79 -14.70 5.37
CA ILE A 133 10.65 -14.01 6.32
C ILE A 133 11.71 -14.95 6.85
N ASP A 134 12.89 -14.41 7.04
CA ASP A 134 13.97 -15.04 7.76
C ASP A 134 14.21 -14.27 9.05
N ILE A 135 14.20 -14.99 10.18
CA ILE A 135 14.54 -14.46 11.50
C ILE A 135 15.60 -15.35 12.07
N ALA A 136 16.77 -14.80 12.36
CA ALA A 136 17.86 -15.54 12.93
C ALA A 136 18.51 -14.77 14.09
N ARG A 137 18.99 -15.50 15.07
CA ARG A 137 19.89 -14.96 16.10
C ARG A 137 21.15 -15.81 16.09
N PRO A 138 22.34 -15.18 16.03
CA PRO A 138 23.60 -15.91 16.09
C PRO A 138 23.67 -16.81 17.33
N ASP A 139 24.43 -17.88 17.22
CA ASP A 139 24.65 -18.79 18.29
C ASP A 139 25.20 -18.04 19.51
N PHE A 140 24.54 -18.23 20.63
CA PHE A 140 24.91 -17.68 21.92
C PHE A 140 25.06 -18.84 22.89
N VAL A 141 26.25 -19.02 23.42
CA VAL A 141 26.51 -20.03 24.46
C VAL A 141 26.09 -19.46 25.80
N ASP A 142 25.09 -20.09 26.42
CA ASP A 142 24.66 -19.73 27.78
C ASP A 142 25.85 -19.87 28.75
N PRO A 143 26.25 -18.79 29.45
CA PRO A 143 27.42 -18.81 30.33
C PRO A 143 27.26 -19.73 31.55
N VAL A 144 26.03 -20.10 31.92
CA VAL A 144 25.73 -20.95 33.06
C VAL A 144 25.59 -22.40 32.64
N TRP A 145 24.82 -22.67 31.59
CA TRP A 145 24.50 -24.04 31.18
C TRP A 145 25.36 -24.55 30.03
N GLN A 146 26.20 -23.69 29.43
CA GLN A 146 27.08 -24.02 28.30
C GLN A 146 26.33 -24.59 27.08
N TRP A 147 25.06 -24.26 26.94
CA TRP A 147 24.24 -24.70 25.83
C TRP A 147 24.24 -23.64 24.72
N ASP A 148 24.25 -24.13 23.50
CA ASP A 148 24.06 -23.33 22.33
C ASP A 148 22.58 -22.96 22.23
N THR A 149 22.29 -21.64 22.25
CA THR A 149 20.92 -21.06 22.21
C THR A 149 20.68 -20.33 20.93
N GLY A 150 21.40 -20.65 19.86
CA GLY A 150 21.14 -20.13 18.52
C GLY A 150 19.67 -20.36 18.11
N PHE A 151 19.11 -19.42 17.43
CA PHE A 151 17.73 -19.47 16.96
C PHE A 151 17.69 -19.06 15.50
N GLY A 152 17.07 -19.87 14.66
CA GLY A 152 16.90 -19.59 13.24
C GLY A 152 15.57 -20.10 12.74
N LEU A 153 14.82 -19.22 12.13
CA LEU A 153 13.61 -19.49 11.37
C LEU A 153 13.85 -19.03 9.96
N HIS A 154 13.78 -19.95 9.03
CA HIS A 154 14.01 -19.67 7.63
C HIS A 154 12.76 -19.95 6.82
N ASP A 155 12.53 -19.12 5.80
CA ASP A 155 11.44 -19.31 4.83
C ASP A 155 10.03 -19.38 5.44
N VAL A 156 9.79 -18.69 6.56
CA VAL A 156 8.45 -18.66 7.16
C VAL A 156 7.49 -17.97 6.20
N ALA A 157 6.52 -18.72 5.68
CA ALA A 157 5.58 -18.22 4.68
C ALA A 157 4.51 -17.35 5.34
N CYS A 158 4.33 -16.15 4.79
CA CYS A 158 3.37 -15.17 5.26
C CYS A 158 2.49 -14.68 4.11
N LYS A 159 1.21 -14.43 4.42
CA LYS A 159 0.28 -13.76 3.49
C LYS A 159 -0.32 -12.55 4.16
N TYR A 160 -0.46 -11.48 3.42
CA TYR A 160 -0.94 -10.23 3.95
C TYR A 160 -1.87 -9.52 2.98
N HIS A 161 -3.00 -9.03 3.51
CA HIS A 161 -4.00 -8.30 2.75
C HIS A 161 -4.36 -7.02 3.49
N TRP A 162 -4.43 -5.90 2.76
CA TRP A 162 -4.75 -4.60 3.36
C TRP A 162 -5.57 -3.74 2.42
N ALA A 163 -6.20 -2.73 3.00
CA ALA A 163 -6.83 -1.64 2.25
C ALA A 163 -6.07 -0.35 2.51
N GLU A 164 -6.04 0.54 1.52
CA GLU A 164 -5.50 1.88 1.64
C GLU A 164 -6.55 2.90 1.22
N ILE A 165 -6.60 4.02 1.94
CA ILE A 165 -7.26 5.24 1.50
C ILE A 165 -6.17 6.27 1.32
N LEU A 166 -6.18 6.98 0.22
CA LEU A 166 -5.14 7.95 -0.08
C LEU A 166 -5.71 9.25 -0.61
N ILE A 167 -4.98 10.31 -0.35
CA ILE A 167 -5.14 11.61 -0.98
C ILE A 167 -3.82 11.96 -1.65
N GLY A 168 -3.88 12.49 -2.88
CA GLY A 168 -2.69 12.83 -3.63
C GLY A 168 -2.91 13.98 -4.59
N ILE A 169 -1.81 14.55 -5.01
CA ILE A 169 -1.74 15.67 -5.96
C ILE A 169 -0.77 15.25 -7.07
N ASP A 170 -1.21 15.43 -8.32
CA ASP A 170 -0.34 15.33 -9.49
C ASP A 170 -0.23 16.72 -10.11
N ALA A 171 1.00 17.21 -10.19
CA ALA A 171 1.32 18.50 -10.80
C ALA A 171 2.05 18.26 -12.14
N LYS A 172 1.52 18.85 -13.22
CA LYS A 172 2.17 18.83 -14.52
C LYS A 172 3.40 19.73 -14.51
N ILE A 173 4.54 19.17 -14.93
CA ILE A 173 5.81 19.89 -14.98
C ILE A 173 6.10 20.31 -16.41
N PHE A 174 6.17 19.35 -17.34
CA PHE A 174 6.50 19.62 -18.73
C PHE A 174 6.01 18.51 -19.65
N GLY A 175 5.31 18.87 -20.73
CA GLY A 175 4.81 17.90 -21.71
C GLY A 175 3.99 16.78 -21.05
N PRO A 176 4.37 15.50 -21.17
CA PRO A 176 3.69 14.39 -20.54
C PRO A 176 4.14 14.12 -19.09
N LEU A 177 5.14 14.87 -18.59
CA LEU A 177 5.74 14.63 -17.28
C LEU A 177 4.98 15.34 -16.16
N HIS A 178 4.60 14.56 -15.15
CA HIS A 178 4.00 15.02 -13.90
C HIS A 178 4.82 14.55 -12.70
N LEU A 179 4.77 15.30 -11.62
CA LEU A 179 5.24 14.88 -10.31
C LEU A 179 4.03 14.75 -9.38
N GLY A 180 3.98 13.65 -8.65
CA GLY A 180 2.87 13.34 -7.77
C GLY A 180 3.33 13.08 -6.35
N TRP A 181 2.53 13.55 -5.38
CA TRP A 181 2.66 13.19 -3.97
C TRP A 181 1.37 12.57 -3.48
N SER A 182 1.48 11.55 -2.66
CA SER A 182 0.32 11.03 -1.96
C SER A 182 0.64 10.69 -0.51
N VAL A 183 -0.39 10.87 0.33
CA VAL A 183 -0.40 10.36 1.71
C VAL A 183 -1.43 9.24 1.75
N ARG A 184 -1.07 8.12 2.36
CA ARG A 184 -1.85 6.89 2.39
C ARG A 184 -2.11 6.47 3.83
N TYR A 185 -3.36 6.16 4.15
CA TYR A 185 -3.72 5.46 5.37
C TYR A 185 -3.98 4.00 5.05
N LYS A 186 -3.29 3.12 5.74
CA LYS A 186 -3.29 1.67 5.48
C LYS A 186 -3.97 0.94 6.62
N GLN A 187 -4.89 0.05 6.29
CA GLN A 187 -5.58 -0.79 7.26
C GLN A 187 -5.43 -2.26 6.89
N ARG A 188 -4.88 -3.03 7.80
CA ARG A 188 -4.81 -4.49 7.66
C ARG A 188 -6.21 -5.09 7.65
N LEU A 189 -6.45 -5.98 6.70
CA LEU A 189 -7.71 -6.74 6.57
C LEU A 189 -7.52 -8.17 7.06
N ALA A 190 -6.52 -8.87 6.54
CA ALA A 190 -6.23 -10.25 6.89
C ALA A 190 -4.72 -10.52 6.83
N HIS A 191 -4.27 -11.47 7.62
CA HIS A 191 -2.91 -12.00 7.56
C HIS A 191 -2.95 -13.48 7.95
N SER A 192 -1.99 -14.22 7.45
CA SER A 192 -1.74 -15.61 7.80
C SER A 192 -0.23 -15.82 7.81
N GLU A 193 0.25 -16.53 8.81
CA GLU A 193 1.66 -16.87 9.01
C GLU A 193 1.74 -18.37 9.29
N ASP A 194 2.80 -19.02 8.80
CA ASP A 194 3.08 -20.41 9.15
C ASP A 194 3.78 -20.43 10.51
N GLY A 195 3.03 -20.80 11.56
CA GLY A 195 3.49 -20.80 12.94
C GLY A 195 3.05 -19.56 13.73
N ASP A 196 3.31 -19.60 15.05
CA ASP A 196 2.96 -18.53 15.99
C ASP A 196 4.22 -17.71 16.37
N TRP A 197 4.81 -17.04 15.37
CA TRP A 197 6.10 -16.37 15.50
C TRP A 197 6.01 -14.89 15.85
N GLY A 198 4.80 -14.39 16.02
CA GLY A 198 4.57 -13.00 16.31
C GLY A 198 4.43 -12.12 15.07
N LYS A 199 4.59 -10.82 15.24
CA LYS A 199 4.36 -9.85 14.18
C LYS A 199 5.61 -9.67 13.32
N PRO A 200 5.51 -9.73 11.99
CA PRO A 200 6.63 -9.39 11.12
C PRO A 200 7.03 -7.92 11.32
N TRP A 201 8.32 -7.63 11.31
CA TRP A 201 8.78 -6.25 11.43
C TRP A 201 8.39 -5.41 10.22
N TYR A 202 8.51 -5.98 9.03
CA TYR A 202 8.20 -5.31 7.76
C TYR A 202 7.38 -6.22 6.85
N VAL A 203 6.38 -5.64 6.19
CA VAL A 203 5.54 -6.32 5.20
C VAL A 203 5.73 -5.65 3.84
N PRO A 204 6.17 -6.39 2.80
CA PRO A 204 6.36 -5.84 1.46
C PRO A 204 5.10 -5.13 0.94
N GLY A 205 5.24 -3.85 0.52
CA GLY A 205 4.15 -3.01 0.04
C GLY A 205 3.29 -2.37 1.12
N PHE A 206 3.20 -2.95 2.31
CA PHE A 206 2.55 -2.34 3.45
C PHE A 206 3.53 -1.44 4.24
N GLY A 207 4.76 -1.85 4.39
CA GLY A 207 5.79 -1.19 5.18
C GLY A 207 5.93 -1.78 6.57
N THR A 208 6.35 -0.97 7.55
CA THR A 208 6.49 -1.41 8.94
C THR A 208 5.13 -1.87 9.47
N TYR A 209 5.10 -3.03 10.13
CA TYR A 209 3.86 -3.67 10.58
C TYR A 209 2.94 -2.77 11.42
N GLU A 210 3.52 -1.88 12.23
CA GLU A 210 2.76 -0.99 13.12
C GLU A 210 2.36 0.32 12.45
N SER A 211 3.02 0.72 11.36
CA SER A 211 2.77 1.99 10.71
C SER A 211 1.55 1.91 9.79
N LYS A 212 0.53 2.69 10.11
CA LYS A 212 -0.67 2.84 9.28
C LYS A 212 -0.57 3.96 8.26
N LEU A 213 0.41 4.84 8.40
CA LEU A 213 0.62 5.96 7.49
C LEU A 213 1.75 5.65 6.52
N GLY A 214 1.60 6.10 5.30
CA GLY A 214 2.61 6.05 4.26
C GLY A 214 2.54 7.27 3.38
N ALA A 215 3.63 7.58 2.71
CA ALA A 215 3.70 8.63 1.71
C ALA A 215 4.45 8.09 0.49
N THR A 216 4.11 8.60 -0.68
CA THR A 216 4.83 8.32 -1.93
C THR A 216 5.17 9.61 -2.65
N PHE A 217 6.24 9.57 -3.41
CA PHE A 217 6.63 10.62 -4.34
C PHE A 217 6.87 9.99 -5.71
N ASN A 218 6.01 10.31 -6.66
CA ASN A 218 5.97 9.63 -7.95
C ASN A 218 6.41 10.54 -9.09
N VAL A 219 7.18 9.99 -10.01
CA VAL A 219 7.31 10.50 -11.38
C VAL A 219 6.25 9.81 -12.22
N ILE A 220 5.48 10.60 -12.97
CA ILE A 220 4.33 10.13 -13.74
C ILE A 220 4.49 10.60 -15.18
N ILE A 221 4.24 9.71 -16.12
CA ILE A 221 4.27 9.98 -17.56
C ILE A 221 2.90 9.67 -18.13
N ASP A 222 2.19 10.68 -18.61
CA ASP A 222 0.94 10.53 -19.34
C ASP A 222 1.23 10.10 -20.79
N ILE A 223 0.48 9.09 -21.30
CA ILE A 223 0.63 8.48 -22.64
C ILE A 223 -0.69 8.56 -23.39
#